data_4c5d4243d5231a43410e287c4a787ba7
#
_entry.id   4c5d4243d5231a43410e287c4a787ba7
#
_cell.length_a   1.000
_cell.length_b   1.000
_cell.length_c   1.000
_cell.angle_alpha   90.00
_cell.angle_beta   90.00
_cell.angle_gamma   90.00
#
_symmetry.space_group_name_H-M   'P 1'
#
loop_
_entity.id
_entity.type
_entity.pdbx_description
1 polymer ?
#
loop_
_entity_poly.entity_id
_entity_poly.type
_entity_poly.pdbx_seq_one_letter_code
_entity_poly.pdbx_strand_id
1 'polypeptide(L)'
;MAEERIRIGIVGGGRISDLQCLGYLEHPGAEIAAVCDVDLVLAQRRAHEWGARSAYASLDELLADPDIDAVDILTPHHLHASQAIAALEAGKHVSLQKPPVLSLAEWDAVTAAARRSGRTLRVFENFMYYPPHQKAKELIAQGAIGEPISVRVKTAAGHPSAGWTVAPSSQAWRMDPSRCGGGPTTFDHGYHCF
;
A
#
# COMPACT_ATOMS: atom_id res chain seq x y z
N MET A 1 5.37 29.11 -12.40
CA MET A 1 6.30 27.95 -12.39
C MET A 1 5.42 26.73 -12.27
N ALA A 2 5.60 25.68 -13.10
CA ALA A 2 4.90 24.42 -12.87
C ALA A 2 5.37 23.88 -11.52
N GLU A 3 4.44 23.53 -10.62
CA GLU A 3 4.78 22.84 -9.38
C GLU A 3 5.48 21.52 -9.75
N GLU A 4 6.62 21.26 -9.11
CA GLU A 4 7.39 20.06 -9.31
C GLU A 4 6.56 18.88 -8.80
N ARG A 5 6.23 17.93 -9.67
CA ARG A 5 5.44 16.75 -9.31
C ARG A 5 6.33 15.71 -8.65
N ILE A 6 5.79 15.04 -7.64
CA ILE A 6 6.43 13.86 -7.05
C ILE A 6 6.30 12.70 -8.04
N ARG A 7 7.44 12.15 -8.47
CA ARG A 7 7.53 11.03 -9.42
C ARG A 7 7.49 9.71 -8.67
N ILE A 8 6.41 8.95 -8.89
CA ILE A 8 6.08 7.75 -8.12
C ILE A 8 6.35 6.50 -8.96
N GLY A 9 7.11 5.56 -8.39
CA GLY A 9 7.25 4.20 -8.89
C GLY A 9 6.24 3.28 -8.21
N ILE A 10 5.40 2.60 -8.98
CA ILE A 10 4.46 1.60 -8.46
C ILE A 10 5.15 0.25 -8.43
N VAL A 11 5.20 -0.40 -7.26
CA VAL A 11 5.78 -1.72 -7.05
C VAL A 11 4.66 -2.73 -6.80
N GLY A 12 4.33 -3.52 -7.83
CA GLY A 12 3.18 -4.43 -7.86
C GLY A 12 2.01 -3.88 -8.67
N GLY A 13 1.83 -4.36 -9.90
CA GLY A 13 0.75 -4.01 -10.83
C GLY A 13 -0.54 -4.82 -10.62
N GLY A 14 -0.69 -5.50 -9.46
CA GLY A 14 -1.83 -6.36 -9.13
C GLY A 14 -3.14 -5.59 -8.89
N ARG A 15 -4.17 -6.33 -8.44
CA ARG A 15 -5.54 -5.79 -8.33
C ARG A 15 -5.68 -4.55 -7.44
N ILE A 16 -4.89 -4.45 -6.36
CA ILE A 16 -4.99 -3.29 -5.45
C ILE A 16 -4.53 -1.99 -6.12
N SER A 17 -3.61 -2.08 -7.08
CA SER A 17 -3.12 -0.91 -7.81
C SER A 17 -4.21 -0.22 -8.63
N ASP A 18 -5.25 -0.94 -9.08
CA ASP A 18 -6.40 -0.34 -9.76
C ASP A 18 -7.11 0.74 -8.94
N LEU A 19 -7.14 0.58 -7.61
CA LEU A 19 -7.74 1.56 -6.71
C LEU A 19 -6.72 2.60 -6.22
N GLN A 20 -5.52 2.14 -5.88
CA GLN A 20 -4.49 2.98 -5.29
C GLN A 20 -4.01 4.06 -6.29
N CYS A 21 -3.80 3.69 -7.54
CA CYS A 21 -3.28 4.59 -8.56
C CYS A 21 -4.25 5.70 -8.96
N LEU A 22 -5.56 5.52 -8.76
CA LEU A 22 -6.55 6.57 -9.05
C LEU A 22 -6.22 7.88 -8.32
N GLY A 23 -5.79 7.79 -7.06
CA GLY A 23 -5.42 8.95 -6.27
C GLY A 23 -4.23 9.72 -6.86
N TYR A 24 -3.25 9.02 -7.43
CA TYR A 24 -2.09 9.66 -8.08
C TYR A 24 -2.45 10.27 -9.43
N LEU A 25 -3.29 9.59 -10.22
CA LEU A 25 -3.73 10.06 -11.53
C LEU A 25 -4.57 11.34 -11.45
N GLU A 26 -5.30 11.53 -10.36
CA GLU A 26 -6.16 12.69 -10.13
C GLU A 26 -5.42 13.84 -9.40
N HIS A 27 -4.28 13.57 -8.75
CA HIS A 27 -3.59 14.57 -7.94
C HIS A 27 -2.61 15.41 -8.75
N PRO A 28 -2.75 16.73 -8.80
CA PRO A 28 -1.92 17.59 -9.66
C PRO A 28 -0.42 17.59 -9.29
N GLY A 29 -0.09 17.34 -8.03
CA GLY A 29 1.29 17.30 -7.52
C GLY A 29 1.96 15.92 -7.58
N ALA A 30 1.35 14.92 -8.26
CA ALA A 30 1.90 13.59 -8.39
C ALA A 30 1.88 13.12 -9.84
N GLU A 31 2.79 12.22 -10.18
CA GLU A 31 2.76 11.45 -11.43
C GLU A 31 3.24 10.03 -11.21
N ILE A 32 2.64 9.07 -11.87
CA ILE A 32 3.15 7.70 -11.92
C ILE A 32 4.23 7.67 -13.00
N ALA A 33 5.50 7.63 -12.56
CA ALA A 33 6.64 7.70 -13.46
C ALA A 33 7.10 6.33 -13.94
N ALA A 34 6.92 5.29 -13.11
CA ALA A 34 7.32 3.93 -13.46
C ALA A 34 6.42 2.89 -12.81
N VAL A 35 6.39 1.69 -13.39
CA VAL A 35 5.73 0.50 -12.83
C VAL A 35 6.72 -0.65 -12.79
N CYS A 36 6.76 -1.37 -11.66
CA CYS A 36 7.56 -2.58 -11.48
C CYS A 36 6.64 -3.75 -11.11
N ASP A 37 6.78 -4.84 -11.82
CA ASP A 37 6.16 -6.13 -11.48
C ASP A 37 7.05 -7.26 -11.98
N VAL A 38 7.07 -8.41 -11.29
CA VAL A 38 7.81 -9.61 -11.73
C VAL A 38 7.31 -10.12 -13.09
N ASP A 39 6.06 -9.83 -13.41
CA ASP A 39 5.50 -9.97 -14.76
C ASP A 39 5.71 -8.66 -15.55
N LEU A 40 6.78 -8.60 -16.33
CA LEU A 40 7.10 -7.42 -17.13
C LEU A 40 5.98 -7.03 -18.10
N VAL A 41 5.24 -8.01 -18.62
CA VAL A 41 4.11 -7.73 -19.53
C VAL A 41 3.00 -7.00 -18.79
N LEU A 42 2.73 -7.40 -17.55
CA LEU A 42 1.81 -6.68 -16.67
C LEU A 42 2.32 -5.27 -16.36
N ALA A 43 3.61 -5.13 -16.00
CA ALA A 43 4.21 -3.83 -15.73
C ALA A 43 4.10 -2.87 -16.93
N GLN A 44 4.41 -3.35 -18.15
CA GLN A 44 4.30 -2.56 -19.37
C GLN A 44 2.87 -2.14 -19.68
N ARG A 45 1.90 -3.06 -19.51
CA ARG A 45 0.48 -2.74 -19.68
C ARG A 45 0.04 -1.64 -18.70
N ARG A 46 0.38 -1.77 -17.42
CA ARG A 46 0.05 -0.79 -16.39
C ARG A 46 0.74 0.55 -16.63
N ALA A 47 1.99 0.54 -17.05
CA ALA A 47 2.69 1.77 -17.43
C ALA A 47 1.96 2.51 -18.57
N HIS A 48 1.53 1.79 -19.59
CA HIS A 48 0.74 2.36 -20.68
C HIS A 48 -0.62 2.90 -20.19
N GLU A 49 -1.34 2.14 -19.36
CA GLU A 49 -2.65 2.52 -18.81
C GLU A 49 -2.57 3.81 -17.97
N TRP A 50 -1.50 4.00 -17.22
CA TRP A 50 -1.32 5.14 -16.30
C TRP A 50 -0.42 6.25 -16.82
N GLY A 51 0.06 6.13 -18.07
CA GLY A 51 0.92 7.14 -18.69
C GLY A 51 2.34 7.20 -18.10
N ALA A 52 2.78 6.12 -17.43
CA ALA A 52 4.14 6.02 -16.91
C ALA A 52 5.15 5.83 -18.05
N ARG A 53 6.34 6.45 -17.91
CA ARG A 53 7.38 6.41 -18.94
C ARG A 53 8.20 5.11 -18.94
N SER A 54 8.23 4.37 -17.83
CA SER A 54 9.09 3.21 -17.65
C SER A 54 8.35 2.02 -17.04
N ALA A 55 8.78 0.81 -17.40
CA ALA A 55 8.32 -0.43 -16.81
C ALA A 55 9.53 -1.33 -16.51
N TYR A 56 9.59 -1.92 -15.32
CA TYR A 56 10.70 -2.71 -14.81
C TYR A 56 10.23 -4.10 -14.37
N ALA A 57 11.05 -5.12 -14.56
CA ALA A 57 10.83 -6.46 -14.02
C ALA A 57 11.45 -6.64 -12.62
N SER A 58 12.37 -5.76 -12.24
CA SER A 58 13.13 -5.83 -11.00
C SER A 58 12.96 -4.55 -10.18
N LEU A 59 12.79 -4.72 -8.87
CA LEU A 59 12.77 -3.60 -7.93
C LEU A 59 14.10 -2.82 -7.96
N ASP A 60 15.22 -3.52 -8.07
CA ASP A 60 16.54 -2.88 -8.09
C ASP A 60 16.69 -1.94 -9.29
N GLU A 61 16.17 -2.33 -10.46
CA GLU A 61 16.17 -1.47 -11.65
C GLU A 61 15.32 -0.21 -11.42
N LEU A 62 14.13 -0.36 -10.85
CA LEU A 62 13.28 0.78 -10.51
C LEU A 62 13.95 1.69 -9.47
N LEU A 63 14.57 1.13 -8.44
CA LEU A 63 15.23 1.91 -7.38
C LEU A 63 16.48 2.65 -7.88
N ALA A 64 17.16 2.11 -8.90
CA ALA A 64 18.31 2.76 -9.55
C ALA A 64 17.90 3.93 -10.45
N ASP A 65 16.63 4.06 -10.82
CA ASP A 65 16.14 5.19 -11.63
C ASP A 65 16.20 6.50 -10.81
N PRO A 66 17.04 7.48 -11.21
CA PRO A 66 17.16 8.77 -10.52
C PRO A 66 15.91 9.64 -10.64
N ASP A 67 15.06 9.33 -11.60
CA ASP A 67 13.82 10.05 -11.85
C ASP A 67 12.63 9.53 -11.03
N ILE A 68 12.85 8.69 -10.03
CA ILE A 68 11.85 8.26 -9.07
C ILE A 68 12.14 8.92 -7.72
N ASP A 69 11.16 9.60 -7.15
CA ASP A 69 11.26 10.26 -5.85
C ASP A 69 10.70 9.38 -4.72
N ALA A 70 9.63 8.66 -5.02
CA ALA A 70 8.91 7.82 -4.07
C ALA A 70 8.47 6.50 -4.71
N VAL A 71 8.27 5.49 -3.89
CA VAL A 71 7.66 4.23 -4.32
C VAL A 71 6.40 3.93 -3.53
N ASP A 72 5.40 3.34 -4.19
CA ASP A 72 4.22 2.77 -3.57
C ASP A 72 4.26 1.25 -3.69
N ILE A 73 4.41 0.56 -2.55
CA ILE A 73 4.63 -0.88 -2.47
C ILE A 73 3.29 -1.57 -2.26
N LEU A 74 2.83 -2.28 -3.29
CA LEU A 74 1.52 -2.93 -3.40
C LEU A 74 1.63 -4.45 -3.57
N THR A 75 2.74 -5.01 -3.19
CA THR A 75 3.09 -6.44 -3.34
C THR A 75 2.46 -7.31 -2.24
N PRO A 76 2.63 -8.65 -2.29
CA PRO A 76 2.26 -9.52 -1.17
C PRO A 76 3.02 -9.19 0.12
N HIS A 77 2.35 -9.38 1.26
CA HIS A 77 2.79 -8.92 2.59
C HIS A 77 4.21 -9.35 2.98
N HIS A 78 4.62 -10.58 2.66
CA HIS A 78 5.95 -11.10 2.99
C HIS A 78 7.11 -10.39 2.27
N LEU A 79 6.82 -9.58 1.26
CA LEU A 79 7.81 -8.80 0.53
C LEU A 79 7.92 -7.36 1.07
N HIS A 80 6.95 -6.91 1.84
CA HIS A 80 6.84 -5.52 2.27
C HIS A 80 8.08 -5.03 3.01
N ALA A 81 8.54 -5.77 4.02
CA ALA A 81 9.66 -5.35 4.84
C ALA A 81 10.96 -5.19 4.02
N SER A 82 11.32 -6.20 3.24
CA SER A 82 12.54 -6.18 2.43
C SER A 82 12.50 -5.09 1.36
N GLN A 83 11.37 -4.93 0.68
CA GLN A 83 11.21 -3.92 -0.37
C GLN A 83 11.20 -2.50 0.19
N ALA A 84 10.54 -2.28 1.34
CA ALA A 84 10.55 -0.98 1.99
C ALA A 84 11.95 -0.58 2.47
N ILE A 85 12.71 -1.51 3.05
CA ILE A 85 14.10 -1.26 3.47
C ILE A 85 14.95 -0.91 2.26
N ALA A 86 14.91 -1.71 1.18
CA ALA A 86 15.68 -1.46 -0.03
C ALA A 86 15.36 -0.08 -0.64
N ALA A 87 14.08 0.29 -0.70
CA ALA A 87 13.65 1.58 -1.22
C ALA A 87 14.15 2.76 -0.37
N LEU A 88 14.04 2.66 0.96
CA LEU A 88 14.53 3.68 1.88
C LEU A 88 16.05 3.84 1.78
N GLU A 89 16.80 2.73 1.70
CA GLU A 89 18.25 2.73 1.55
C GLU A 89 18.70 3.26 0.18
N ALA A 90 17.90 3.06 -0.86
CA ALA A 90 18.08 3.71 -2.16
C ALA A 90 17.70 5.20 -2.19
N GLY A 91 17.30 5.76 -1.03
CA GLY A 91 16.96 7.18 -0.89
C GLY A 91 15.58 7.56 -1.41
N LYS A 92 14.67 6.61 -1.60
CA LYS A 92 13.28 6.87 -2.03
C LYS A 92 12.36 7.03 -0.82
N HIS A 93 11.34 7.89 -0.93
CA HIS A 93 10.22 7.89 -0.01
C HIS A 93 9.34 6.66 -0.23
N VAL A 94 8.70 6.16 0.81
CA VAL A 94 7.93 4.90 0.75
C VAL A 94 6.51 5.11 1.23
N SER A 95 5.55 4.78 0.36
CA SER A 95 4.18 4.43 0.70
C SER A 95 4.10 2.90 0.73
N LEU A 96 3.62 2.33 1.83
CA LEU A 96 3.59 0.89 2.06
C LEU A 96 2.17 0.43 2.31
N GLN A 97 1.71 -0.56 1.54
CA GLN A 97 0.38 -1.13 1.73
C GLN A 97 0.28 -1.87 3.07
N LYS A 98 -0.92 -1.89 3.60
CA LYS A 98 -1.27 -2.65 4.83
C LYS A 98 -1.45 -4.16 4.53
N PRO A 99 -1.23 -5.01 5.51
CA PRO A 99 -0.41 -4.80 6.72
C PRO A 99 1.05 -4.55 6.36
N PRO A 100 1.76 -3.68 7.08
CA PRO A 100 3.08 -3.22 6.64
C PRO A 100 4.16 -4.30 6.70
N VAL A 101 4.02 -5.25 7.61
CA VAL A 101 5.02 -6.31 7.87
C VAL A 101 4.35 -7.54 8.48
N LEU A 102 5.08 -8.65 8.62
CA LEU A 102 4.59 -9.88 9.23
C LEU A 102 4.97 -10.03 10.71
N SER A 103 5.93 -9.25 11.20
CA SER A 103 6.42 -9.33 12.58
C SER A 103 6.87 -7.98 13.12
N LEU A 104 6.94 -7.86 14.46
CA LEU A 104 7.49 -6.67 15.12
C LEU A 104 8.97 -6.47 14.78
N ALA A 105 9.75 -7.54 14.65
CA ALA A 105 11.16 -7.46 14.28
C ALA A 105 11.34 -6.84 12.87
N GLU A 106 10.49 -7.21 11.92
CA GLU A 106 10.46 -6.57 10.60
C GLU A 106 10.08 -5.08 10.69
N TRP A 107 9.09 -4.75 11.55
CA TRP A 107 8.70 -3.35 11.76
C TRP A 107 9.83 -2.52 12.34
N ASP A 108 10.54 -3.04 13.32
CA ASP A 108 11.71 -2.37 13.89
C ASP A 108 12.81 -2.14 12.84
N ALA A 109 13.07 -3.12 11.97
CA ALA A 109 14.02 -2.99 10.89
C ALA A 109 13.61 -1.93 9.86
N VAL A 110 12.34 -1.91 9.42
CA VAL A 110 11.81 -0.94 8.46
C VAL A 110 11.85 0.48 9.04
N THR A 111 11.42 0.66 10.28
CA THR A 111 11.45 1.98 10.94
C THR A 111 12.86 2.48 11.21
N ALA A 112 13.79 1.57 11.52
CA ALA A 112 15.21 1.91 11.64
C ALA A 112 15.80 2.36 10.28
N ALA A 113 15.44 1.71 9.17
CA ALA A 113 15.86 2.13 7.83
C ALA A 113 15.29 3.51 7.48
N ALA A 114 14.03 3.79 7.79
CA ALA A 114 13.42 5.09 7.58
C ALA A 114 14.15 6.20 8.35
N ARG A 115 14.49 5.94 9.62
CA ARG A 115 15.25 6.90 10.44
C ARG A 115 16.66 7.15 9.89
N ARG A 116 17.36 6.09 9.46
CA ARG A 116 18.73 6.22 8.90
C ARG A 116 18.73 6.98 7.57
N SER A 117 17.79 6.70 6.70
CA SER A 117 17.71 7.34 5.38
C SER A 117 17.19 8.77 5.42
N GLY A 118 16.51 9.17 6.49
CA GLY A 118 15.79 10.46 6.56
C GLY A 118 14.64 10.57 5.57
N ARG A 119 14.19 9.45 4.97
CA ARG A 119 13.07 9.41 4.03
C ARG A 119 11.75 9.16 4.74
N THR A 120 10.67 9.64 4.15
CA THR A 120 9.33 9.42 4.65
C THR A 120 8.92 7.97 4.42
N LEU A 121 8.46 7.30 5.47
CA LEU A 121 7.74 6.04 5.41
C LEU A 121 6.30 6.29 5.87
N ARG A 122 5.33 5.90 5.05
CA ARG A 122 3.91 5.94 5.41
C ARG A 122 3.27 4.59 5.12
N VAL A 123 2.55 4.06 6.10
CA VAL A 123 1.65 2.91 5.89
C VAL A 123 0.30 3.43 5.44
N PHE A 124 -0.21 2.85 4.36
CA PHE A 124 -1.49 3.23 3.81
C PHE A 124 -2.63 2.49 4.53
N GLU A 125 -3.47 3.24 5.25
CA GLU A 125 -4.70 2.75 5.86
C GLU A 125 -5.87 3.65 5.45
N ASN A 126 -6.73 3.13 4.58
CA ASN A 126 -7.80 3.92 3.96
C ASN A 126 -9.02 4.12 4.87
N PHE A 127 -9.28 3.21 5.82
CA PHE A 127 -10.46 3.32 6.68
C PHE A 127 -10.39 4.52 7.64
N MET A 128 -9.20 5.03 7.94
CA MET A 128 -9.08 6.27 8.71
C MET A 128 -9.69 7.49 8.00
N TYR A 129 -9.84 7.44 6.67
CA TYR A 129 -10.46 8.50 5.87
C TYR A 129 -11.92 8.16 5.49
N TYR A 130 -12.43 7.00 5.92
CA TYR A 130 -13.80 6.60 5.60
C TYR A 130 -14.81 7.54 6.27
N PRO A 131 -15.71 8.20 5.50
CA PRO A 131 -16.58 9.25 6.03
C PRO A 131 -17.39 8.86 7.26
N PRO A 132 -17.98 7.64 7.36
CA PRO A 132 -18.65 7.22 8.60
C PRO A 132 -17.74 7.16 9.81
N HIS A 133 -16.47 6.73 9.66
CA HIS A 133 -15.49 6.71 10.75
C HIS A 133 -15.10 8.13 11.19
N GLN A 134 -14.91 9.04 10.22
CA GLN A 134 -14.65 10.45 10.54
C GLN A 134 -15.83 11.07 11.29
N LYS A 135 -17.07 10.79 10.88
CA LYS A 135 -18.25 11.27 11.56
C LYS A 135 -18.41 10.68 12.96
N ALA A 136 -18.14 9.39 13.13
CA ALA A 136 -18.13 8.76 14.46
C ALA A 136 -17.10 9.43 15.39
N LYS A 137 -15.88 9.65 14.91
CA LYS A 137 -14.81 10.34 15.66
C LYS A 137 -15.23 11.76 16.08
N GLU A 138 -15.84 12.51 15.17
CA GLU A 138 -16.38 13.85 15.45
C GLU A 138 -17.42 13.83 16.58
N LEU A 139 -18.41 12.93 16.49
CA LEU A 139 -19.48 12.80 17.50
C LEU A 139 -18.94 12.38 18.87
N ILE A 140 -17.96 11.48 18.90
CA ILE A 140 -17.28 11.09 20.14
C ILE A 140 -16.56 12.30 20.75
N ALA A 141 -15.82 13.06 19.95
CA ALA A 141 -15.09 14.24 20.40
C ALA A 141 -16.02 15.35 20.94
N GLN A 142 -17.24 15.43 20.41
CA GLN A 142 -18.30 16.34 20.89
C GLN A 142 -19.01 15.83 22.15
N GLY A 143 -18.67 14.65 22.65
CA GLY A 143 -19.32 14.06 23.83
C GLY A 143 -20.71 13.48 23.57
N ALA A 144 -21.13 13.29 22.32
CA ALA A 144 -22.50 12.86 21.97
C ALA A 144 -22.91 11.50 22.56
N ILE A 145 -21.94 10.64 22.90
CA ILE A 145 -22.17 9.35 23.57
C ILE A 145 -21.53 9.26 24.98
N GLY A 146 -21.03 10.39 25.49
CA GLY A 146 -20.22 10.40 26.70
C GLY A 146 -18.85 9.77 26.49
N GLU A 147 -18.25 9.25 27.55
CA GLU A 147 -16.95 8.58 27.48
C GLU A 147 -17.08 7.16 26.91
N PRO A 148 -16.38 6.80 25.82
CA PRO A 148 -16.45 5.47 25.25
C PRO A 148 -15.86 4.42 26.19
N ILE A 149 -16.61 3.35 26.49
CA ILE A 149 -16.17 2.22 27.31
C ILE A 149 -15.70 1.05 26.44
N SER A 150 -16.34 0.87 25.28
CA SER A 150 -15.98 -0.20 24.35
C SER A 150 -16.29 0.17 22.91
N VAL A 151 -15.56 -0.43 21.99
CA VAL A 151 -15.82 -0.37 20.55
C VAL A 151 -16.05 -1.79 20.04
N ARG A 152 -17.09 -1.99 19.23
CA ARG A 152 -17.33 -3.24 18.53
C ARG A 152 -17.35 -2.98 17.03
N VAL A 153 -16.43 -3.59 16.31
CA VAL A 153 -16.42 -3.61 14.84
C VAL A 153 -17.02 -4.93 14.38
N LYS A 154 -18.02 -4.87 13.49
CA LYS A 154 -18.62 -6.04 12.86
C LYS A 154 -18.49 -5.90 11.35
N THR A 155 -17.71 -6.78 10.75
CA THR A 155 -17.63 -6.91 9.30
C THR A 155 -18.52 -8.05 8.84
N ALA A 156 -19.42 -7.77 7.91
CA ALA A 156 -20.23 -8.78 7.25
C ALA A 156 -19.80 -8.91 5.80
N ALA A 157 -19.23 -10.06 5.45
CA ALA A 157 -18.93 -10.40 4.07
C ALA A 157 -20.20 -10.91 3.38
N GLY A 158 -20.49 -10.38 2.19
CA GLY A 158 -21.58 -10.86 1.35
C GLY A 158 -21.24 -12.16 0.62
N HIS A 159 -22.11 -12.56 -0.31
CA HIS A 159 -21.83 -13.72 -1.17
C HIS A 159 -20.54 -13.49 -1.98
N PRO A 160 -19.71 -14.54 -2.22
CA PRO A 160 -18.44 -14.38 -2.96
C PRO A 160 -18.58 -13.75 -4.35
N SER A 161 -19.74 -13.92 -5.01
CA SER A 161 -20.02 -13.28 -6.30
C SER A 161 -20.38 -11.79 -6.22
N ALA A 162 -20.66 -11.27 -5.03
CA ALA A 162 -21.00 -9.86 -4.82
C ALA A 162 -19.78 -9.03 -4.38
N GLY A 163 -18.64 -9.68 -4.16
CA GLY A 163 -17.43 -9.05 -3.72
C GLY A 163 -16.50 -8.64 -4.87
N TRP A 164 -15.44 -7.98 -4.48
CA TRP A 164 -14.35 -7.62 -5.37
C TRP A 164 -13.64 -8.87 -5.88
N THR A 165 -13.74 -9.13 -7.19
CA THR A 165 -13.16 -10.34 -7.79
C THR A 165 -11.64 -10.23 -7.85
N VAL A 166 -10.96 -11.16 -7.21
CA VAL A 166 -9.50 -11.28 -7.21
C VAL A 166 -9.13 -12.52 -8.01
N ALA A 167 -8.15 -12.40 -8.92
CA ALA A 167 -7.68 -13.54 -9.70
C ALA A 167 -7.18 -14.67 -8.77
N PRO A 168 -7.40 -15.95 -9.11
CA PRO A 168 -6.96 -17.08 -8.27
C PRO A 168 -5.46 -17.04 -7.92
N SER A 169 -4.61 -16.62 -8.84
CA SER A 169 -3.17 -16.43 -8.61
C SER A 169 -2.87 -15.37 -7.53
N SER A 170 -3.67 -14.31 -7.48
CA SER A 170 -3.55 -13.26 -6.46
C SER A 170 -4.18 -13.66 -5.12
N GLN A 171 -4.97 -14.73 -5.07
CA GLN A 171 -5.49 -15.28 -3.83
C GLN A 171 -4.55 -16.30 -3.19
N ALA A 172 -3.80 -17.04 -4.00
CA ALA A 172 -2.97 -18.16 -3.54
C ALA A 172 -2.01 -17.75 -2.39
N TRP A 173 -1.34 -16.61 -2.50
CA TRP A 173 -0.44 -16.15 -1.45
C TRP A 173 -1.17 -15.74 -0.16
N ARG A 174 -2.43 -15.31 -0.25
CA ARG A 174 -3.25 -14.97 0.94
C ARG A 174 -3.67 -16.19 1.74
N MET A 175 -3.72 -17.35 1.11
CA MET A 175 -4.04 -18.61 1.77
C MET A 175 -2.80 -19.30 2.38
N ASP A 176 -1.62 -18.77 2.13
CA ASP A 176 -0.36 -19.23 2.72
C ASP A 176 0.00 -18.37 3.95
N PRO A 177 -0.09 -18.92 5.18
CA PRO A 177 0.19 -18.16 6.40
C PRO A 177 1.60 -17.57 6.44
N SER A 178 2.59 -18.23 5.83
CA SER A 178 3.97 -17.72 5.77
C SER A 178 4.11 -16.47 4.89
N ARG A 179 3.22 -16.29 3.93
CA ARG A 179 3.22 -15.18 2.98
C ARG A 179 2.28 -14.05 3.35
N CYS A 180 1.16 -14.36 4.00
CA CYS A 180 0.18 -13.35 4.40
C CYS A 180 0.25 -12.97 5.88
N GLY A 181 1.01 -13.71 6.72
CA GLY A 181 1.21 -13.39 8.13
C GLY A 181 0.17 -13.96 9.10
N GLY A 182 -0.70 -14.87 8.68
CA GLY A 182 -1.65 -15.51 9.60
C GLY A 182 -3.06 -15.70 9.06
N GLY A 183 -3.26 -15.41 7.79
CA GLY A 183 -4.49 -15.67 7.07
C GLY A 183 -5.29 -14.43 6.68
N PRO A 184 -6.17 -14.61 5.67
CA PRO A 184 -6.83 -13.47 5.01
C PRO A 184 -7.83 -12.74 5.91
N THR A 185 -8.42 -13.43 6.87
CA THR A 185 -9.47 -12.84 7.72
C THR A 185 -8.88 -12.08 8.90
N THR A 186 -7.98 -12.72 9.65
CA THR A 186 -7.48 -12.14 10.90
C THR A 186 -6.38 -11.13 10.65
N PHE A 187 -5.42 -11.44 9.80
CA PHE A 187 -4.26 -10.60 9.60
C PHE A 187 -4.49 -9.54 8.51
N ASP A 188 -4.94 -9.95 7.33
CA ASP A 188 -5.12 -9.03 6.21
C ASP A 188 -6.35 -8.09 6.43
N HIS A 189 -7.51 -8.67 6.79
CA HIS A 189 -8.73 -7.89 6.98
C HIS A 189 -8.84 -7.30 8.39
N GLY A 190 -8.41 -8.05 9.41
CA GLY A 190 -8.44 -7.61 10.80
C GLY A 190 -7.58 -6.39 11.07
N TYR A 191 -6.54 -6.14 10.28
CA TYR A 191 -5.70 -4.94 10.39
C TYR A 191 -6.52 -3.64 10.35
N HIS A 192 -7.58 -3.61 9.56
CA HIS A 192 -8.47 -2.44 9.47
C HIS A 192 -9.33 -2.19 10.73
N CYS A 193 -9.31 -3.11 11.70
CA CYS A 193 -10.18 -3.06 12.88
C CYS A 193 -9.47 -2.56 14.15
N PHE A 194 -8.17 -2.26 14.07
CA PHE A 194 -7.34 -1.85 15.21
C PHE A 194 -6.87 -0.40 15.14
#